data_3e726a41082c3a4823a52234ddc358b0
#
_entry.id   3e726a41082c3a4823a52234ddc358b0
#
_cell.length_a   1.000
_cell.length_b   1.000
_cell.length_c   1.000
_cell.angle_alpha   90.00
_cell.angle_beta   90.00
_cell.angle_gamma   90.00
#
_symmetry.space_group_name_H-M   'P 1'
#
loop_
_entity.id
_entity.type
_entity.pdbx_description
1 polymer ?
#
loop_
_entity_poly.entity_id
_entity_poly.type
_entity_poly.pdbx_seq_one_letter_code
_entity_poly.pdbx_strand_id
1 'polypeptide(L)'
;AATMIGYVVTTWHGRAGWGALKYWLTTPGRYTLAESVFLNQQDFTNQQNEWYPSLFKKRYPSFGRDEFKEASKVIGKAIKGEPTSDQIGFWHDRDVLAYYGDPKWDLRLQQIPEENGYTVTTKIDKGKCIVTIETKDNFSLDLLKGDKFKQEHVLDLPFSLFFPERLNNPRLAKGQDWKVALDENFLLVYNNDFQPNKTYTIELDIDN
;
A
#
# COMPACT_ATOMS: atom_id res chain seq x y z
N ALA A 1 7.18 -16.65 -19.47
CA ALA A 1 6.33 -16.12 -18.38
C ALA A 1 5.48 -14.99 -18.95
N ALA A 2 4.24 -14.92 -18.51
CA ALA A 2 3.30 -13.89 -18.96
C ALA A 2 3.47 -12.58 -18.19
N THR A 3 3.85 -12.68 -16.92
CA THR A 3 4.11 -11.56 -16.03
C THR A 3 5.30 -11.85 -15.13
N MET A 4 5.98 -10.80 -14.70
CA MET A 4 7.10 -10.88 -13.77
C MET A 4 7.12 -9.63 -12.88
N ILE A 5 7.44 -9.82 -11.60
CA ILE A 5 7.86 -8.74 -10.70
C ILE A 5 9.36 -8.91 -10.48
N GLY A 6 10.11 -7.84 -10.59
CA GLY A 6 11.55 -7.90 -10.40
C GLY A 6 12.18 -6.53 -10.21
N TYR A 7 13.44 -6.54 -9.86
CA TYR A 7 14.24 -5.33 -9.71
C TYR A 7 14.97 -5.02 -11.01
N VAL A 8 14.96 -3.76 -11.41
CA VAL A 8 15.64 -3.29 -12.64
C VAL A 8 17.14 -3.08 -12.47
N VAL A 9 17.61 -3.05 -11.21
CA VAL A 9 19.04 -2.96 -10.85
C VAL A 9 19.30 -3.83 -9.62
N THR A 10 20.57 -3.94 -9.21
CA THR A 10 20.94 -4.63 -7.96
C THR A 10 20.24 -3.97 -6.78
N THR A 11 19.51 -4.76 -6.00
CA THR A 11 18.83 -4.29 -4.78
C THR A 11 19.73 -4.45 -3.56
N TRP A 12 19.52 -3.58 -2.55
CA TRP A 12 20.23 -3.57 -1.28
C TRP A 12 19.29 -4.03 -0.16
N HIS A 13 19.19 -5.33 0.08
CA HIS A 13 18.34 -5.87 1.13
C HIS A 13 16.90 -5.33 1.14
N GLY A 14 16.47 -4.67 0.05
CA GLY A 14 15.13 -4.16 -0.11
C GLY A 14 14.13 -5.30 -0.09
N ARG A 15 13.29 -5.35 0.93
CA ARG A 15 12.29 -6.40 1.09
C ARG A 15 10.89 -5.87 0.90
N ALA A 16 10.78 -4.56 0.89
CA ALA A 16 9.49 -3.91 0.78
C ALA A 16 8.87 -4.07 -0.61
N GLY A 17 9.66 -4.31 -1.66
CA GLY A 17 9.16 -4.72 -2.98
C GLY A 17 8.34 -6.00 -2.94
N TRP A 18 8.63 -6.90 -2.04
CA TRP A 18 7.85 -8.11 -1.79
C TRP A 18 6.50 -7.85 -1.12
N GLY A 19 6.21 -6.63 -0.68
CA GLY A 19 4.90 -6.22 -0.17
C GLY A 19 3.77 -6.42 -1.16
N ALA A 20 4.05 -6.40 -2.46
CA ALA A 20 3.07 -6.79 -3.49
C ALA A 20 2.53 -8.20 -3.26
N LEU A 21 3.37 -9.14 -2.83
CA LEU A 21 2.93 -10.49 -2.49
C LEU A 21 2.02 -10.51 -1.26
N LYS A 22 2.19 -9.60 -0.30
CA LYS A 22 1.25 -9.50 0.83
C LYS A 22 -0.17 -9.24 0.34
N TYR A 23 -0.38 -8.22 -0.51
CA TYR A 23 -1.69 -7.93 -1.08
C TYR A 23 -2.27 -9.12 -1.84
N TRP A 24 -1.43 -9.84 -2.57
CA TRP A 24 -1.85 -10.97 -3.38
C TRP A 24 -2.12 -12.25 -2.58
N LEU A 25 -1.31 -12.53 -1.54
CA LEU A 25 -1.38 -13.76 -0.76
C LEU A 25 -2.34 -13.68 0.42
N THR A 26 -2.47 -12.52 1.07
CA THR A 26 -3.31 -12.36 2.26
C THR A 26 -4.78 -12.14 1.93
N THR A 27 -5.07 -11.71 0.71
CA THR A 27 -6.44 -11.52 0.21
C THR A 27 -6.65 -12.27 -1.12
N PRO A 28 -6.56 -13.62 -1.12
CA PRO A 28 -6.60 -14.41 -2.35
C PRO A 28 -7.86 -14.10 -3.18
N GLY A 29 -7.69 -13.88 -4.48
CA GLY A 29 -8.77 -13.59 -5.39
C GLY A 29 -9.29 -12.15 -5.38
N ARG A 30 -8.93 -11.32 -4.39
CA ARG A 30 -9.36 -9.91 -4.32
C ARG A 30 -8.65 -9.06 -5.37
N TYR A 31 -7.33 -9.21 -5.49
CA TYR A 31 -6.51 -8.42 -6.40
C TYR A 31 -5.79 -9.30 -7.41
N THR A 32 -5.62 -8.77 -8.60
CA THR A 32 -4.67 -9.30 -9.58
C THR A 32 -3.25 -9.02 -9.10
N LEU A 33 -2.27 -9.68 -9.69
CA LEU A 33 -0.87 -9.41 -9.40
C LEU A 33 -0.48 -7.96 -9.72
N ALA A 34 -0.98 -7.40 -10.82
CA ALA A 34 -0.75 -6.01 -11.22
C ALA A 34 -1.34 -5.01 -10.20
N GLU A 35 -2.58 -5.23 -9.77
CA GLU A 35 -3.23 -4.42 -8.74
C GLU A 35 -2.48 -4.49 -7.41
N SER A 36 -1.98 -5.66 -7.03
CA SER A 36 -1.17 -5.84 -5.82
C SER A 36 0.15 -5.07 -5.87
N VAL A 37 0.83 -5.07 -7.02
CA VAL A 37 2.04 -4.25 -7.23
C VAL A 37 1.71 -2.78 -7.16
N PHE A 38 0.63 -2.34 -7.79
CA PHE A 38 0.19 -0.96 -7.77
C PHE A 38 -0.09 -0.49 -6.33
N LEU A 39 -0.89 -1.23 -5.55
CA LEU A 39 -1.20 -0.89 -4.15
C LEU A 39 0.05 -0.81 -3.29
N ASN A 40 0.98 -1.76 -3.47
CA ASN A 40 2.26 -1.74 -2.77
C ASN A 40 3.08 -0.49 -3.09
N GLN A 41 3.11 -0.05 -4.36
CA GLN A 41 3.81 1.16 -4.75
C GLN A 41 3.16 2.43 -4.19
N GLN A 42 1.83 2.48 -4.13
CA GLN A 42 1.11 3.60 -3.51
C GLN A 42 1.37 3.68 -2.00
N ASP A 43 1.36 2.53 -1.33
CA ASP A 43 1.69 2.42 0.09
C ASP A 43 3.13 2.91 0.36
N PHE A 44 4.12 2.45 -0.41
CA PHE A 44 5.49 2.96 -0.33
C PHE A 44 5.60 4.45 -0.51
N THR A 45 4.95 4.95 -1.53
CA THR A 45 4.95 6.37 -1.88
C THR A 45 4.41 7.20 -0.72
N ASN A 46 3.29 6.79 -0.14
CA ASN A 46 2.68 7.47 0.98
C ASN A 46 3.56 7.44 2.23
N GLN A 47 4.06 6.28 2.61
CA GLN A 47 4.86 6.12 3.81
C GLN A 47 6.22 6.82 3.72
N GLN A 48 6.89 6.75 2.58
CA GLN A 48 8.16 7.46 2.37
C GLN A 48 7.97 8.98 2.37
N ASN A 49 6.86 9.47 1.83
CA ASN A 49 6.54 10.89 1.89
C ASN A 49 6.27 11.34 3.34
N GLU A 50 5.62 10.51 4.14
CA GLU A 50 5.35 10.80 5.55
C GLU A 50 6.64 10.78 6.38
N TRP A 51 7.47 9.74 6.24
CA TRP A 51 8.63 9.54 7.10
C TRP A 51 9.89 10.29 6.65
N TYR A 52 10.09 10.38 5.33
CA TYR A 52 11.33 10.93 4.75
C TYR A 52 11.04 11.93 3.61
N PRO A 53 10.27 13.01 3.85
CA PRO A 53 9.80 13.91 2.78
C PRO A 53 10.95 14.55 1.99
N SER A 54 12.12 14.73 2.59
CA SER A 54 13.29 15.28 1.91
C SER A 54 13.93 14.30 0.91
N LEU A 55 13.88 12.99 1.21
CA LEU A 55 14.31 11.93 0.31
C LEU A 55 13.25 11.63 -0.75
N PHE A 56 11.98 11.67 -0.39
CA PHE A 56 10.88 11.38 -1.30
C PHE A 56 10.92 12.25 -2.57
N LYS A 57 11.31 13.50 -2.44
CA LYS A 57 11.42 14.45 -3.57
C LYS A 57 12.61 14.19 -4.49
N LYS A 58 13.58 13.40 -4.05
CA LYS A 58 14.77 13.08 -4.84
C LYS A 58 14.54 11.87 -5.72
N ARG A 59 15.13 11.93 -6.89
CA ARG A 59 15.16 10.83 -7.85
C ARG A 59 16.59 10.42 -8.10
N TYR A 60 16.83 9.12 -8.01
CA TYR A 60 18.14 8.53 -8.28
C TYR A 60 17.99 7.51 -9.40
N PRO A 61 18.42 7.82 -10.62
CA PRO A 61 18.31 6.91 -11.76
C PRO A 61 19.25 5.70 -11.65
N SER A 62 20.28 5.82 -10.82
CA SER A 62 21.16 4.71 -10.44
C SER A 62 21.45 4.79 -8.96
N PHE A 63 21.37 3.66 -8.26
CA PHE A 63 21.66 3.62 -6.84
C PHE A 63 23.14 3.28 -6.64
N GLY A 64 23.95 4.32 -6.60
CA GLY A 64 25.38 4.22 -6.35
C GLY A 64 25.78 4.42 -4.88
N ARG A 65 27.08 4.44 -4.64
CA ARG A 65 27.63 4.61 -3.29
C ARG A 65 27.28 5.95 -2.65
N ASP A 66 27.17 7.00 -3.43
CA ASP A 66 26.92 8.34 -2.91
C ASP A 66 25.44 8.53 -2.56
N GLU A 67 24.53 7.98 -3.36
CA GLU A 67 23.11 7.94 -3.08
C GLU A 67 22.82 7.13 -1.82
N PHE A 68 23.50 6.00 -1.64
CA PHE A 68 23.39 5.19 -0.42
C PHE A 68 23.81 6.00 0.82
N LYS A 69 24.93 6.72 0.75
CA LYS A 69 25.41 7.56 1.87
C LYS A 69 24.43 8.71 2.15
N GLU A 70 23.86 9.31 1.12
CA GLU A 70 22.90 10.40 1.30
C GLU A 70 21.61 9.88 1.94
N ALA A 71 21.06 8.76 1.45
CA ALA A 71 19.91 8.12 2.04
C ALA A 71 20.15 7.75 3.50
N SER A 72 21.29 7.10 3.79
CA SER A 72 21.71 6.75 5.14
C SER A 72 21.73 7.97 6.08
N LYS A 73 22.29 9.09 5.62
CA LYS A 73 22.35 10.33 6.40
C LYS A 73 20.97 10.92 6.69
N VAL A 74 20.06 10.92 5.71
CA VAL A 74 18.71 11.50 5.88
C VAL A 74 17.86 10.60 6.76
N ILE A 75 17.89 9.30 6.54
CA ILE A 75 17.16 8.33 7.36
C ILE A 75 17.71 8.35 8.78
N GLY A 76 19.04 8.30 8.95
CA GLY A 76 19.69 8.34 10.25
C GLY A 76 19.32 9.60 11.07
N LYS A 77 19.17 10.75 10.40
CA LYS A 77 18.68 11.97 11.05
C LYS A 77 17.23 11.84 11.51
N ALA A 78 16.38 11.20 10.70
CA ALA A 78 14.97 11.02 11.03
C ALA A 78 14.77 10.06 12.19
N ILE A 79 15.48 8.94 12.21
CA ILE A 79 15.39 7.93 13.30
C ILE A 79 16.29 8.24 14.50
N LYS A 80 17.12 9.30 14.43
CA LYS A 80 18.13 9.68 15.44
C LYS A 80 19.14 8.55 15.75
N GLY A 81 19.57 7.83 14.73
CA GLY A 81 20.47 6.68 14.84
C GLY A 81 21.09 6.27 13.50
N GLU A 82 21.85 5.19 13.51
CA GLU A 82 22.34 4.58 12.27
C GLU A 82 21.26 3.73 11.62
N PRO A 83 20.90 3.97 10.35
CA PRO A 83 19.88 3.19 9.66
C PRO A 83 20.42 1.80 9.31
N THR A 84 19.54 0.82 9.39
CA THR A 84 19.82 -0.52 8.89
C THR A 84 19.82 -0.55 7.35
N SER A 85 20.42 -1.58 6.78
CA SER A 85 20.37 -1.81 5.32
C SER A 85 18.93 -1.96 4.82
N ASP A 86 18.04 -2.53 5.63
CA ASP A 86 16.64 -2.70 5.28
C ASP A 86 15.90 -1.35 5.22
N GLN A 87 16.19 -0.41 6.13
CA GLN A 87 15.63 0.94 6.09
C GLN A 87 16.05 1.73 4.84
N ILE A 88 17.31 1.56 4.43
CA ILE A 88 17.82 2.16 3.20
C ILE A 88 17.22 1.45 1.98
N GLY A 89 17.12 0.11 2.03
CA GLY A 89 16.52 -0.70 0.98
C GLY A 89 15.04 -0.37 0.74
N PHE A 90 14.29 -0.07 1.80
CA PHE A 90 12.88 0.35 1.71
C PHE A 90 12.72 1.60 0.82
N TRP A 91 13.61 2.58 0.97
CA TRP A 91 13.61 3.76 0.11
C TRP A 91 14.01 3.41 -1.34
N HIS A 92 15.00 2.56 -1.51
CA HIS A 92 15.49 2.16 -2.82
C HIS A 92 14.46 1.33 -3.62
N ASP A 93 13.73 0.46 -2.96
CA ASP A 93 12.73 -0.42 -3.59
C ASP A 93 11.67 0.35 -4.37
N ARG A 94 11.31 1.55 -3.94
CA ARG A 94 10.37 2.43 -4.66
C ARG A 94 10.79 2.69 -6.10
N ASP A 95 12.09 2.91 -6.32
CA ASP A 95 12.59 3.36 -7.62
C ASP A 95 13.03 2.21 -8.53
N VAL A 96 13.17 1.00 -8.00
CA VAL A 96 13.77 -0.12 -8.73
C VAL A 96 12.88 -1.35 -8.88
N LEU A 97 11.78 -1.43 -8.16
CA LEU A 97 10.79 -2.50 -8.35
C LEU A 97 9.98 -2.24 -9.62
N ALA A 98 9.89 -3.23 -10.49
CA ALA A 98 9.12 -3.14 -11.72
C ALA A 98 8.20 -4.34 -11.91
N TYR A 99 7.05 -4.08 -12.50
CA TYR A 99 6.13 -5.07 -13.03
C TYR A 99 6.31 -5.17 -14.54
N TYR A 100 6.49 -6.37 -15.03
CA TYR A 100 6.59 -6.67 -16.46
C TYR A 100 5.41 -7.56 -16.88
N GLY A 101 4.63 -7.12 -17.84
CA GLY A 101 3.50 -7.85 -18.38
C GLY A 101 2.32 -6.94 -18.68
N ASP A 102 1.26 -7.53 -19.25
CA ASP A 102 0.01 -6.82 -19.49
C ASP A 102 -0.82 -6.76 -18.19
N PRO A 103 -1.09 -5.57 -17.65
CA PRO A 103 -1.89 -5.42 -16.42
C PRO A 103 -3.35 -5.86 -16.60
N LYS A 104 -3.83 -6.03 -17.82
CA LYS A 104 -5.17 -6.56 -18.11
C LYS A 104 -5.28 -8.07 -17.89
N TRP A 105 -4.17 -8.77 -17.74
CA TRP A 105 -4.21 -10.19 -17.43
C TRP A 105 -4.69 -10.40 -16.01
N ASP A 106 -5.80 -11.07 -15.90
CA ASP A 106 -6.41 -11.41 -14.61
C ASP A 106 -5.64 -12.56 -13.95
N LEU A 107 -4.44 -12.27 -13.45
CA LEU A 107 -3.62 -13.20 -12.71
C LEU A 107 -3.98 -13.11 -11.23
N ARG A 108 -4.97 -13.89 -10.81
CA ARG A 108 -5.40 -14.04 -9.41
C ARG A 108 -5.04 -15.42 -8.88
N LEU A 109 -4.85 -15.53 -7.58
CA LEU A 109 -4.72 -16.85 -6.92
C LEU A 109 -6.02 -17.63 -6.96
N GLN A 110 -7.14 -16.91 -6.93
CA GLN A 110 -8.49 -17.44 -7.04
C GLN A 110 -9.34 -16.52 -7.90
N GLN A 111 -10.33 -17.07 -8.57
CA GLN A 111 -11.23 -16.27 -9.42
C GLN A 111 -12.30 -15.54 -8.60
N ILE A 112 -12.66 -16.09 -7.45
CA ILE A 112 -13.67 -15.54 -6.56
C ILE A 112 -13.01 -15.29 -5.21
N PRO A 113 -13.07 -14.07 -4.65
CA PRO A 113 -12.53 -13.79 -3.33
C PRO A 113 -13.21 -14.67 -2.29
N GLU A 114 -12.45 -15.41 -1.51
CA GLU A 114 -12.97 -15.99 -0.29
C GLU A 114 -13.36 -14.88 0.68
N GLU A 115 -14.30 -15.19 1.58
CA GLU A 115 -14.73 -14.24 2.60
C GLU A 115 -13.60 -13.99 3.61
N ASN A 116 -12.89 -12.88 3.45
CA ASN A 116 -11.77 -12.48 4.31
C ASN A 116 -12.22 -11.88 5.66
N GLY A 117 -13.37 -12.31 6.19
CA GLY A 117 -13.90 -11.80 7.44
C GLY A 117 -14.44 -10.37 7.36
N TYR A 118 -14.48 -9.74 6.20
CA TYR A 118 -15.04 -8.41 6.00
C TYR A 118 -15.57 -8.20 4.57
N THR A 119 -16.47 -7.24 4.42
CA THR A 119 -16.94 -6.73 3.12
C THR A 119 -16.67 -5.23 3.04
N VAL A 120 -16.49 -4.76 1.81
CA VAL A 120 -16.35 -3.32 1.53
C VAL A 120 -17.34 -2.95 0.42
N THR A 121 -18.15 -1.95 0.68
CA THR A 121 -19.07 -1.39 -0.31
C THR A 121 -18.83 0.10 -0.49
N THR A 122 -19.11 0.60 -1.70
CA THR A 122 -19.01 2.02 -2.03
C THR A 122 -20.35 2.51 -2.58
N LYS A 123 -20.77 3.69 -2.13
CA LYS A 123 -21.94 4.38 -2.66
C LYS A 123 -21.52 5.80 -3.07
N ILE A 124 -21.71 6.12 -4.35
CA ILE A 124 -21.41 7.42 -4.93
C ILE A 124 -22.70 8.14 -5.21
N ASP A 125 -22.89 9.34 -4.68
CA ASP A 125 -24.04 10.20 -4.90
C ASP A 125 -23.69 11.68 -4.65
N LYS A 126 -24.07 12.55 -5.60
CA LYS A 126 -24.08 14.02 -5.48
C LYS A 126 -22.88 14.66 -4.77
N GLY A 127 -21.68 14.41 -5.30
CA GLY A 127 -20.45 15.01 -4.76
C GLY A 127 -19.89 14.30 -3.52
N LYS A 128 -20.40 13.09 -3.20
CA LYS A 128 -19.90 12.26 -2.11
C LYS A 128 -19.68 10.82 -2.54
N CYS A 129 -18.66 10.21 -1.94
CA CYS A 129 -18.47 8.77 -1.97
C CYS A 129 -18.42 8.25 -0.53
N ILE A 130 -19.28 7.30 -0.21
CA ILE A 130 -19.34 6.66 1.10
C ILE A 130 -18.78 5.25 0.98
N VAL A 131 -17.71 4.99 1.69
CA VAL A 131 -17.10 3.66 1.81
C VAL A 131 -17.56 3.05 3.13
N THR A 132 -18.17 1.88 3.07
CA THR A 132 -18.60 1.13 4.25
C THR A 132 -17.80 -0.16 4.35
N ILE A 133 -17.15 -0.38 5.49
CA ILE A 133 -16.40 -1.60 5.82
C ILE A 133 -17.18 -2.33 6.91
N GLU A 134 -17.64 -3.53 6.63
CA GLU A 134 -18.35 -4.38 7.57
C GLU A 134 -17.48 -5.57 7.93
N THR A 135 -17.06 -5.67 9.20
CA THR A 135 -16.30 -6.80 9.71
C THR A 135 -17.23 -7.88 10.24
N LYS A 136 -16.88 -9.13 10.00
CA LYS A 136 -17.62 -10.31 10.44
C LYS A 136 -17.08 -10.84 11.78
N ASP A 137 -17.69 -11.88 12.32
CA ASP A 137 -17.28 -12.55 13.54
C ASP A 137 -15.89 -13.21 13.42
N ASN A 138 -15.56 -13.71 12.24
CA ASN A 138 -14.26 -14.32 11.92
C ASN A 138 -13.19 -13.31 11.48
N PHE A 139 -13.46 -12.01 11.57
CA PHE A 139 -12.48 -10.98 11.23
C PHE A 139 -11.26 -11.06 12.13
N SER A 140 -10.07 -11.06 11.55
CA SER A 140 -8.80 -11.03 12.27
C SER A 140 -7.86 -10.01 11.64
N LEU A 141 -7.28 -9.14 12.47
CA LEU A 141 -6.21 -8.24 12.06
C LEU A 141 -4.91 -8.96 11.70
N ASP A 142 -4.76 -10.23 12.08
CA ASP A 142 -3.56 -11.02 11.76
C ASP A 142 -3.31 -11.16 10.26
N LEU A 143 -4.38 -11.03 9.46
CA LEU A 143 -4.26 -11.00 8.00
C LEU A 143 -3.57 -9.71 7.50
N LEU A 144 -3.72 -8.61 8.24
CA LEU A 144 -3.19 -7.30 7.86
C LEU A 144 -1.83 -7.02 8.50
N LYS A 145 -1.44 -7.76 9.55
CA LYS A 145 -0.18 -7.56 10.26
C LYS A 145 1.03 -8.08 9.49
N GLY A 146 2.09 -7.29 9.53
CA GLY A 146 3.39 -7.62 8.95
C GLY A 146 4.20 -8.68 9.68
N ASP A 147 3.88 -8.98 10.92
CA ASP A 147 4.65 -9.82 11.85
C ASP A 147 4.94 -11.25 11.37
N LYS A 148 4.08 -11.79 10.51
CA LYS A 148 4.29 -13.14 9.94
C LYS A 148 5.62 -13.31 9.23
N PHE A 149 6.21 -12.22 8.76
CA PHE A 149 7.48 -12.24 8.05
C PHE A 149 8.68 -11.89 8.95
N LYS A 150 8.45 -11.57 10.23
CA LYS A 150 9.48 -11.18 11.22
C LYS A 150 10.51 -10.20 10.65
N GLN A 151 10.03 -9.23 9.89
CA GLN A 151 10.87 -8.26 9.21
C GLN A 151 10.47 -6.86 9.68
N GLU A 152 11.42 -6.11 10.22
CA GLU A 152 11.23 -4.78 10.79
C GLU A 152 10.58 -3.76 9.84
N HIS A 153 10.52 -4.06 8.53
CA HIS A 153 10.01 -3.16 7.50
C HIS A 153 8.91 -3.76 6.64
N VAL A 154 8.40 -4.91 7.03
CA VAL A 154 7.16 -5.41 6.45
C VAL A 154 6.03 -4.82 7.26
N LEU A 155 5.63 -3.65 6.85
CA LEU A 155 4.60 -2.84 7.47
C LEU A 155 3.26 -3.57 7.48
N ASP A 156 2.42 -3.22 8.44
CA ASP A 156 1.04 -3.66 8.44
C ASP A 156 0.38 -3.27 7.12
N LEU A 157 -0.42 -4.18 6.57
CA LEU A 157 -1.19 -3.87 5.37
C LEU A 157 -2.28 -2.87 5.74
N PRO A 158 -2.42 -1.76 5.01
CA PRO A 158 -3.59 -0.93 5.13
C PRO A 158 -4.81 -1.67 4.60
N PHE A 159 -5.98 -1.35 5.12
CA PHE A 159 -7.20 -1.65 4.40
C PHE A 159 -7.11 -0.98 3.02
N SER A 160 -7.45 -1.73 1.98
CA SER A 160 -7.29 -1.25 0.61
C SER A 160 -8.54 -1.54 -0.20
N LEU A 161 -8.87 -0.65 -1.10
CA LEU A 161 -9.89 -0.86 -2.11
C LEU A 161 -9.58 -0.06 -3.38
N PHE A 162 -10.04 -0.56 -4.51
CA PHE A 162 -10.23 0.23 -5.72
C PHE A 162 -11.69 0.70 -5.80
N PHE A 163 -11.88 1.95 -6.16
CA PHE A 163 -13.22 2.45 -6.43
C PHE A 163 -13.79 1.78 -7.70
N PRO A 164 -15.12 1.55 -7.76
CA PRO A 164 -15.75 0.94 -8.92
C PRO A 164 -15.68 1.81 -10.18
N GLU A 165 -15.49 3.11 -9.98
CA GLU A 165 -15.25 4.11 -11.04
C GLU A 165 -14.25 5.16 -10.54
N ARG A 166 -13.67 5.90 -11.47
CA ARG A 166 -12.72 6.96 -11.15
C ARG A 166 -13.45 8.14 -10.51
N LEU A 167 -13.03 8.51 -9.31
CA LEU A 167 -13.57 9.66 -8.58
C LEU A 167 -12.88 10.95 -9.03
N ASN A 168 -13.63 12.04 -9.09
CA ASN A 168 -13.07 13.34 -9.44
C ASN A 168 -12.57 14.04 -8.16
N ASN A 169 -11.24 14.22 -8.03
CA ASN A 169 -10.58 14.93 -6.95
C ASN A 169 -11.10 14.54 -5.53
N PRO A 170 -11.05 13.26 -5.14
CA PRO A 170 -11.59 12.80 -3.87
C PRO A 170 -10.77 13.33 -2.69
N ARG A 171 -11.46 13.73 -1.64
CA ARG A 171 -10.90 14.23 -0.39
C ARG A 171 -11.63 13.63 0.80
N LEU A 172 -10.92 13.32 1.89
CA LEU A 172 -11.55 12.90 3.12
C LEU A 172 -12.48 14.03 3.63
N ALA A 173 -13.74 13.72 3.89
CA ALA A 173 -14.71 14.69 4.37
C ALA A 173 -14.30 15.22 5.75
N LYS A 174 -14.59 16.50 6.01
CA LYS A 174 -14.19 17.19 7.23
C LYS A 174 -14.74 16.53 8.49
N GLY A 175 -13.91 16.42 9.51
CA GLY A 175 -14.31 15.91 10.84
C GLY A 175 -14.11 14.42 11.04
N GLN A 176 -13.44 13.75 10.11
CA GLN A 176 -13.05 12.35 10.23
C GLN A 176 -11.57 12.22 10.60
N ASP A 177 -11.24 11.23 11.44
CA ASP A 177 -9.87 10.95 11.94
C ASP A 177 -9.17 9.80 11.19
N TRP A 178 -9.67 9.45 10.01
CA TRP A 178 -9.07 8.39 9.20
C TRP A 178 -7.71 8.81 8.65
N LYS A 179 -6.72 7.96 8.84
CA LYS A 179 -5.40 8.09 8.23
C LYS A 179 -5.42 7.38 6.88
N VAL A 180 -5.39 8.13 5.80
CA VAL A 180 -5.62 7.56 4.46
C VAL A 180 -4.56 8.01 3.45
N ALA A 181 -4.26 7.13 2.49
CA ALA A 181 -3.75 7.52 1.18
C ALA A 181 -4.89 7.36 0.17
N LEU A 182 -5.17 8.39 -0.58
CA LEU A 182 -6.34 8.52 -1.42
C LEU A 182 -5.96 9.16 -2.75
N ASP A 183 -6.45 8.57 -3.83
CA ASP A 183 -6.41 9.14 -5.17
C ASP A 183 -7.70 8.76 -5.91
N GLU A 184 -7.83 9.15 -7.15
CA GLU A 184 -9.03 9.03 -7.98
C GLU A 184 -9.55 7.58 -8.12
N ASN A 185 -8.72 6.58 -7.96
CA ASN A 185 -9.06 5.17 -8.22
C ASN A 185 -8.85 4.23 -7.03
N PHE A 186 -8.23 4.69 -5.93
CA PHE A 186 -7.98 3.83 -4.77
C PHE A 186 -8.07 4.57 -3.43
N LEU A 187 -8.26 3.78 -2.38
CA LEU A 187 -8.18 4.19 -0.98
C LEU A 187 -7.36 3.18 -0.19
N LEU A 188 -6.37 3.66 0.58
CA LEU A 188 -5.67 2.92 1.62
C LEU A 188 -6.01 3.53 2.97
N VAL A 189 -6.35 2.71 3.97
CA VAL A 189 -6.71 3.15 5.33
C VAL A 189 -5.72 2.56 6.32
N TYR A 190 -5.00 3.41 7.04
CA TYR A 190 -3.90 3.02 7.93
C TYR A 190 -4.31 2.84 9.41
N ASN A 191 -5.52 3.20 9.77
CA ASN A 191 -6.05 2.92 11.11
C ASN A 191 -6.44 1.44 11.17
N ASN A 192 -5.59 0.61 11.76
CA ASN A 192 -5.78 -0.84 11.78
C ASN A 192 -6.33 -1.34 13.13
N ASP A 193 -7.20 -0.59 13.76
CA ASP A 193 -7.88 -0.93 15.03
C ASP A 193 -9.30 -1.47 14.83
N PHE A 194 -9.57 -2.03 13.67
CA PHE A 194 -10.86 -2.64 13.35
C PHE A 194 -11.16 -3.85 14.24
N GLN A 195 -12.37 -3.91 14.76
CA GLN A 195 -12.87 -4.99 15.64
C GLN A 195 -13.85 -5.88 14.87
N PRO A 196 -14.01 -7.16 15.25
CA PRO A 196 -15.05 -8.02 14.70
C PRO A 196 -16.46 -7.47 14.92
N ASN A 197 -17.38 -7.80 14.02
CA ASN A 197 -18.81 -7.45 14.09
C ASN A 197 -19.06 -5.93 14.22
N LYS A 198 -18.29 -5.13 13.47
CA LYS A 198 -18.43 -3.67 13.43
C LYS A 198 -18.62 -3.17 12.02
N THR A 199 -19.24 -2.02 11.92
CA THR A 199 -19.37 -1.25 10.68
C THR A 199 -18.60 0.06 10.83
N TYR A 200 -17.77 0.35 9.84
CA TYR A 200 -16.97 1.57 9.74
C TYR A 200 -17.35 2.31 8.48
N THR A 201 -17.46 3.62 8.57
CA THR A 201 -17.85 4.47 7.45
C THR A 201 -16.77 5.52 7.21
N ILE A 202 -16.36 5.66 5.94
CA ILE A 202 -15.44 6.69 5.49
C ILE A 202 -16.17 7.52 4.44
N GLU A 203 -16.32 8.78 4.70
CA GLU A 203 -16.96 9.73 3.78
C GLU A 203 -15.90 10.51 3.01
N LEU A 204 -16.06 10.57 1.71
CA LEU A 204 -15.22 11.35 0.82
C LEU A 204 -16.07 12.41 0.13
N ASP A 205 -15.55 13.64 0.07
CA ASP A 205 -16.07 14.68 -0.82
C ASP A 205 -15.41 14.50 -2.19
N ILE A 206 -16.20 14.57 -3.26
CA ILE A 206 -15.74 14.48 -4.66
C ILE A 206 -16.27 15.67 -5.44
N ASP A 207 -15.53 16.12 -6.44
CA ASP A 207 -15.98 17.17 -7.32
C ASP A 207 -17.02 16.59 -8.33
N ASN A 208 -18.03 17.39 -8.68
CA ASN A 208 -19.07 16.99 -9.64
C ASN A 208 -18.56 16.97 -11.09
#